data_e4d841d38b7a020aff1015fb87caaaf0
#
_entry.id   e4d841d38b7a020aff1015fb87caaaf0
#
_cell.length_a   1.000
_cell.length_b   1.000
_cell.length_c   1.000
_cell.angle_alpha   90.00
_cell.angle_beta   90.00
_cell.angle_gamma   90.00
#
_symmetry.space_group_name_H-M   'P 1'
#
loop_
_entity.id
_entity.type
_entity.pdbx_description
1 polymer ?
#
loop_
_entity_poly.entity_id
_entity_poly.type
_entity_poly.pdbx_seq_one_letter_code
_entity_poly.pdbx_strand_id
1 'polypeptide(L)'
;CTGCDLLAPLSRFVNGYHNTHPFRPDQAVFEHIDCPGRPTRAGAAQGRRGAKGAARRRGGRRLPCVPARYLIVCPSGHLDEFPYDWWVHEGAHCPKAAHPELAMSDTSQRGATAFISCRACGARRGMSQALGEEGRQRLPRCRGRRPPLGIFAEGGCQADPRVMLVGASTLWFAAPQSIIDMPRLDPAEQKRDRLTALGRAV
;
A
#
# COMPACT_ATOMS: atom_id res chain seq x y z
N CYS A 1 0.80 -9.97 1.08
CA CYS A 1 0.98 -11.12 0.19
C CYS A 1 -0.33 -11.88 0.03
N THR A 2 -0.76 -12.14 -1.20
CA THR A 2 -2.04 -12.83 -1.50
C THR A 2 -2.03 -14.32 -1.14
N GLY A 3 -0.85 -14.90 -0.97
CA GLY A 3 -0.71 -16.35 -0.71
C GLY A 3 -0.65 -16.75 0.74
N CYS A 4 -0.15 -15.89 1.62
CA CYS A 4 -0.02 -16.20 3.05
C CYS A 4 -0.64 -15.13 3.95
N ASP A 5 -1.32 -14.14 3.38
CA ASP A 5 -1.94 -13.01 4.06
C ASP A 5 -0.95 -12.14 4.86
N LEU A 6 0.36 -12.32 4.70
CA LEU A 6 1.38 -11.52 5.39
C LEU A 6 1.18 -10.04 5.06
N LEU A 7 1.00 -9.25 6.10
CA LEU A 7 0.98 -7.80 6.07
C LEU A 7 2.32 -7.29 6.62
N ALA A 8 3.09 -6.62 5.80
CA ALA A 8 4.41 -6.15 6.15
C ALA A 8 4.77 -4.88 5.37
N PRO A 9 5.74 -4.09 5.81
CA PRO A 9 6.24 -2.95 5.06
C PRO A 9 6.85 -3.39 3.72
N LEU A 10 6.86 -2.46 2.76
CA LEU A 10 7.34 -2.72 1.39
C LEU A 10 8.76 -3.27 1.35
N SER A 11 9.63 -2.83 2.27
CA SER A 11 11.00 -3.30 2.40
C SER A 11 11.13 -4.82 2.54
N ARG A 12 10.10 -5.49 3.09
CA ARG A 12 10.07 -6.96 3.22
C ARG A 12 9.95 -7.67 1.86
N PHE A 13 9.46 -6.98 0.84
CA PHE A 13 9.15 -7.53 -0.49
C PHE A 13 10.05 -6.97 -1.59
N VAL A 14 11.02 -6.12 -1.25
CA VAL A 14 11.87 -5.42 -2.24
C VAL A 14 12.64 -6.38 -3.15
N ASN A 15 13.07 -7.54 -2.63
CA ASN A 15 13.78 -8.56 -3.42
C ASN A 15 12.88 -9.24 -4.47
N GLY A 16 11.56 -9.11 -4.34
CA GLY A 16 10.58 -9.58 -5.30
C GLY A 16 10.06 -8.49 -6.22
N TYR A 17 10.69 -7.32 -6.24
CA TYR A 17 10.35 -6.25 -7.17
C TYR A 17 10.64 -6.65 -8.61
N HIS A 18 9.66 -6.46 -9.48
CA HIS A 18 9.77 -6.74 -10.90
C HIS A 18 9.01 -5.68 -11.69
N ASN A 19 9.66 -5.09 -12.67
CA ASN A 19 9.04 -4.17 -13.62
C ASN A 19 9.57 -4.46 -15.03
N THR A 20 8.71 -5.01 -15.88
CA THR A 20 9.03 -5.31 -17.28
C THR A 20 8.97 -4.09 -18.20
N HIS A 21 8.34 -3.01 -17.73
CA HIS A 21 8.12 -1.80 -18.51
C HIS A 21 8.71 -0.58 -17.80
N PRO A 22 9.99 -0.22 -18.04
CA PRO A 22 10.68 0.82 -17.26
C PRO A 22 9.98 2.18 -17.28
N PHE A 23 9.20 2.47 -18.33
CA PHE A 23 8.40 3.71 -18.43
C PHE A 23 6.97 3.59 -17.87
N ARG A 24 6.61 2.46 -17.31
CA ARG A 24 5.28 2.17 -16.76
C ARG A 24 5.39 1.69 -15.31
N PRO A 25 5.63 2.59 -14.35
CA PRO A 25 5.76 2.23 -12.94
C PRO A 25 4.47 1.65 -12.35
N ASP A 26 3.32 1.92 -12.96
CA ASP A 26 2.03 1.34 -12.64
C ASP A 26 1.96 -0.18 -12.89
N GLN A 27 2.86 -0.71 -13.70
CA GLN A 27 2.97 -2.16 -13.98
C GLN A 27 4.02 -2.86 -13.11
N ALA A 28 4.63 -2.15 -12.18
CA ALA A 28 5.55 -2.76 -11.24
C ALA A 28 4.82 -3.74 -10.30
N VAL A 29 5.42 -4.89 -10.11
CA VAL A 29 4.89 -5.95 -9.26
C VAL A 29 5.88 -6.25 -8.14
N PHE A 30 5.34 -6.48 -6.94
CA PHE A 30 6.09 -7.01 -5.81
C PHE A 30 5.63 -8.44 -5.54
N GLU A 31 6.56 -9.34 -5.34
CA GLU A 31 6.29 -10.73 -5.03
C GLU A 31 6.88 -11.12 -3.67
N HIS A 32 6.16 -11.94 -2.95
CA HIS A 32 6.68 -12.60 -1.76
C HIS A 32 7.45 -13.85 -2.21
N ILE A 33 8.79 -13.77 -2.16
CA ILE A 33 9.68 -14.87 -2.48
C ILE A 33 9.64 -15.88 -1.32
N ASP A 34 9.67 -17.17 -1.65
CA ASP A 34 9.59 -18.29 -0.69
C ASP A 34 8.32 -18.25 0.19
N CYS A 35 7.21 -17.78 -0.38
CA CYS A 35 5.96 -17.69 0.33
C CYS A 35 5.49 -19.07 0.87
N PRO A 36 5.28 -19.21 2.19
CA PRO A 36 4.85 -20.48 2.78
C PRO A 36 3.42 -20.89 2.40
N GLY A 37 2.64 -19.95 1.82
CA GLY A 37 1.21 -20.15 1.61
C GLY A 37 0.38 -19.96 2.86
N ARG A 38 -0.94 -20.10 2.72
CA ARG A 38 -1.84 -20.05 3.88
C ARG A 38 -1.66 -21.30 4.73
N PRO A 39 -1.57 -21.17 6.07
CA PRO A 39 -1.63 -22.33 6.94
C PRO A 39 -2.97 -23.01 6.75
N THR A 40 -2.96 -24.25 6.29
CA THR A 40 -4.19 -25.05 6.19
C THR A 40 -4.67 -25.39 7.60
N ARG A 41 -5.96 -25.19 7.88
CA ARG A 41 -6.57 -25.53 9.17
C ARG A 41 -6.42 -27.02 9.55
N ALA A 42 -5.98 -27.86 8.61
CA ALA A 42 -5.77 -29.31 8.79
C ALA A 42 -4.43 -29.67 9.46
N GLY A 43 -3.57 -28.72 9.79
CA GLY A 43 -2.24 -29.01 10.38
C GLY A 43 -2.21 -29.14 11.90
N ALA A 44 -3.34 -28.98 12.62
CA ALA A 44 -3.38 -29.05 14.08
C ALA A 44 -3.66 -30.44 14.66
N ALA A 45 -3.89 -31.44 13.82
CA ALA A 45 -4.11 -32.82 14.29
C ALA A 45 -3.62 -33.82 13.23
N GLN A 46 -2.41 -34.30 13.38
CA GLN A 46 -2.01 -35.70 13.23
C GLN A 46 -0.52 -35.78 12.92
N GLY A 47 0.23 -36.14 13.94
CA GLY A 47 1.55 -36.73 13.76
C GLY A 47 1.40 -38.03 12.97
N ARG A 48 1.73 -38.02 11.69
CA ARG A 48 1.99 -39.23 10.91
C ARG A 48 3.48 -39.41 10.78
N ARG A 49 3.97 -40.35 11.54
CA ARG A 49 5.29 -41.01 11.36
C ARG A 49 5.31 -41.63 9.97
N GLY A 50 6.42 -41.42 9.26
CA GLY A 50 6.91 -42.30 8.22
C GLY A 50 6.51 -41.96 6.81
N ALA A 51 7.35 -41.18 6.12
CA ALA A 51 7.71 -41.40 4.71
C ALA A 51 9.09 -40.78 4.47
N LYS A 52 10.11 -41.63 4.46
CA LYS A 52 11.40 -41.36 3.82
C LYS A 52 11.11 -41.24 2.31
N GLY A 53 11.08 -40.05 1.79
CA GLY A 53 10.82 -39.83 0.37
C GLY A 53 11.26 -38.42 -0.02
N ALA A 54 12.37 -38.38 -0.76
CA ALA A 54 12.86 -37.32 -1.64
C ALA A 54 12.54 -35.87 -1.18
N ALA A 55 13.56 -35.20 -0.68
CA ALA A 55 13.60 -33.75 -0.59
C ALA A 55 13.47 -33.15 -2.01
N ARG A 56 12.25 -33.04 -2.50
CA ARG A 56 11.93 -32.17 -3.62
C ARG A 56 12.37 -30.76 -3.17
N ARG A 57 13.41 -30.25 -3.77
CA ARG A 57 13.76 -28.82 -3.72
C ARG A 57 12.48 -28.06 -4.12
N ARG A 58 11.74 -27.62 -3.13
CA ARG A 58 10.64 -26.69 -3.32
C ARG A 58 11.29 -25.37 -3.71
N GLY A 59 11.44 -25.13 -5.00
CA GLY A 59 11.67 -23.79 -5.49
C GLY A 59 10.59 -22.92 -4.84
N GLY A 60 10.97 -21.93 -4.04
CA GLY A 60 10.05 -21.16 -3.24
C GLY A 60 8.98 -20.56 -4.14
N ARG A 61 7.72 -20.66 -3.71
CA ARG A 61 6.60 -20.04 -4.45
C ARG A 61 6.77 -18.53 -4.43
N ARG A 62 6.75 -17.92 -5.59
CA ARG A 62 6.62 -16.48 -5.74
C ARG A 62 5.15 -16.15 -5.85
N LEU A 63 4.65 -15.30 -4.98
CA LEU A 63 3.24 -14.92 -4.98
C LEU A 63 3.11 -13.39 -4.92
N PRO A 64 2.19 -12.82 -5.71
CA PRO A 64 2.05 -11.38 -5.81
C PRO A 64 1.67 -10.75 -4.47
N CYS A 65 2.22 -9.57 -4.23
CA CYS A 65 1.85 -8.71 -3.13
C CYS A 65 0.97 -7.59 -3.67
N VAL A 66 -0.06 -7.26 -2.93
CA VAL A 66 -0.95 -6.14 -3.24
C VAL A 66 -0.83 -5.08 -2.14
N PRO A 67 -0.93 -3.78 -2.46
CA PRO A 67 -0.96 -2.73 -1.44
C PRO A 67 -2.11 -2.95 -0.46
N ALA A 68 -1.87 -2.64 0.80
CA ALA A 68 -2.93 -2.58 1.79
C ALA A 68 -3.84 -1.38 1.50
N ARG A 69 -5.16 -1.59 1.58
CA ARG A 69 -6.16 -0.63 1.09
C ARG A 69 -6.51 0.49 2.07
N TYR A 70 -6.10 0.36 3.33
CA TYR A 70 -6.52 1.28 4.38
C TYR A 70 -5.46 2.35 4.59
N LEU A 71 -5.92 3.59 4.62
CA LEU A 71 -5.15 4.78 4.91
C LEU A 71 -5.83 5.54 6.04
N ILE A 72 -5.12 6.46 6.65
CA ILE A 72 -5.70 7.46 7.55
C ILE A 72 -5.49 8.86 6.96
N VAL A 73 -6.52 9.69 7.10
CA VAL A 73 -6.53 11.07 6.62
C VAL A 73 -7.11 11.98 7.69
N CYS A 74 -6.57 13.17 7.86
CA CYS A 74 -7.07 14.17 8.80
C CYS A 74 -7.67 15.37 8.06
N PRO A 75 -8.47 16.22 8.76
CA PRO A 75 -9.06 17.43 8.16
C PRO A 75 -8.04 18.44 7.62
N SER A 76 -6.81 18.42 8.14
CA SER A 76 -5.70 19.26 7.63
C SER A 76 -5.04 18.72 6.36
N GLY A 77 -5.59 17.65 5.76
CA GLY A 77 -5.12 17.09 4.50
C GLY A 77 -3.86 16.20 4.60
N HIS A 78 -3.44 15.82 5.78
CA HIS A 78 -2.37 14.85 5.93
C HIS A 78 -2.90 13.44 5.64
N LEU A 79 -2.07 12.64 4.97
CA LEU A 79 -2.37 11.27 4.58
C LEU A 79 -1.26 10.34 5.04
N ASP A 80 -1.61 9.26 5.72
CA ASP A 80 -0.65 8.30 6.23
C ASP A 80 -1.14 6.86 6.04
N GLU A 81 -0.24 5.91 6.19
CA GLU A 81 -0.59 4.51 6.25
C GLU A 81 -1.41 4.21 7.51
N PHE A 82 -2.33 3.25 7.40
CA PHE A 82 -3.07 2.81 8.56
C PHE A 82 -2.12 2.13 9.56
N PRO A 83 -2.16 2.47 10.85
CA PRO A 83 -1.24 1.94 11.86
C PRO A 83 -1.66 0.53 12.32
N TYR A 84 -1.45 -0.48 11.48
CA TYR A 84 -1.96 -1.84 11.69
C TYR A 84 -1.49 -2.50 12.98
N ASP A 85 -0.22 -2.33 13.35
CA ASP A 85 0.35 -2.88 14.56
C ASP A 85 -0.30 -2.26 15.82
N TRP A 86 -0.36 -0.95 15.84
CA TRP A 86 -1.05 -0.19 16.90
C TRP A 86 -2.52 -0.60 17.02
N TRP A 87 -3.19 -0.75 15.86
CA TRP A 87 -4.61 -1.09 15.80
C TRP A 87 -4.91 -2.46 16.40
N VAL A 88 -4.17 -3.49 16.03
CA VAL A 88 -4.41 -4.87 16.47
C VAL A 88 -4.10 -5.07 17.95
N HIS A 89 -3.21 -4.23 18.52
CA HIS A 89 -2.81 -4.26 19.94
C HIS A 89 -3.46 -3.16 20.78
N GLU A 90 -4.49 -2.48 20.24
CA GLU A 90 -5.29 -1.47 20.97
C GLU A 90 -4.47 -0.32 21.55
N GLY A 91 -3.45 0.12 20.84
CA GLY A 91 -2.56 1.21 21.24
C GLY A 91 -1.35 0.76 22.07
N ALA A 92 -1.25 -0.52 22.40
CA ALA A 92 -0.12 -1.09 23.10
C ALA A 92 0.91 -1.72 22.14
N HIS A 93 2.03 -2.15 22.68
CA HIS A 93 2.99 -2.99 21.97
C HIS A 93 2.61 -4.46 22.06
N CYS A 94 3.05 -5.25 21.09
CA CYS A 94 2.86 -6.70 21.16
C CYS A 94 3.58 -7.28 22.39
N PRO A 95 2.90 -8.04 23.25
CA PRO A 95 3.52 -8.59 24.46
C PRO A 95 4.53 -9.72 24.18
N LYS A 96 4.56 -10.25 22.94
CA LYS A 96 5.40 -11.40 22.57
C LYS A 96 6.52 -11.07 21.58
N ALA A 97 6.49 -9.93 20.92
CA ALA A 97 7.49 -9.58 19.93
C ALA A 97 7.61 -8.06 19.76
N ALA A 98 8.84 -7.54 19.68
CA ALA A 98 9.08 -6.12 19.41
C ALA A 98 8.65 -5.72 17.98
N HIS A 99 8.79 -6.63 17.03
CA HIS A 99 8.38 -6.44 15.62
C HIS A 99 7.51 -7.62 15.19
N PRO A 100 6.21 -7.62 15.54
CA PRO A 100 5.33 -8.74 15.28
C PRO A 100 5.01 -8.86 13.78
N GLU A 101 4.97 -10.09 13.30
CA GLU A 101 4.41 -10.35 11.97
C GLU A 101 2.88 -10.26 12.02
N LEU A 102 2.33 -9.43 11.15
CA LEU A 102 0.90 -9.25 11.01
C LEU A 102 0.37 -10.03 9.80
N ALA A 103 -0.88 -10.41 9.87
CA ALA A 103 -1.61 -10.95 8.74
C ALA A 103 -2.91 -10.18 8.54
N MET A 104 -3.26 -9.93 7.28
CA MET A 104 -4.53 -9.34 6.90
C MET A 104 -5.34 -10.34 6.08
N SER A 105 -6.46 -10.79 6.62
CA SER A 105 -7.43 -11.63 5.92
C SER A 105 -8.64 -10.80 5.54
N ASP A 106 -8.99 -10.81 4.26
CA ASP A 106 -10.18 -10.13 3.75
C ASP A 106 -11.15 -11.19 3.23
N THR A 107 -12.38 -11.15 3.72
CA THR A 107 -13.44 -12.10 3.34
C THR A 107 -14.32 -11.58 2.20
N SER A 108 -14.21 -10.29 1.90
CA SER A 108 -15.00 -9.65 0.84
C SER A 108 -14.22 -8.50 0.21
N GLN A 109 -14.40 -8.32 -1.08
CA GLN A 109 -13.87 -7.14 -1.79
C GLN A 109 -14.74 -5.88 -1.57
N ARG A 110 -15.86 -6.02 -0.89
CA ARG A 110 -16.80 -4.93 -0.61
C ARG A 110 -16.69 -4.51 0.84
N GLY A 111 -16.34 -3.24 1.06
CA GLY A 111 -16.29 -2.62 2.39
C GLY A 111 -15.08 -3.00 3.25
N ALA A 112 -15.15 -2.66 4.52
CA ALA A 112 -14.07 -2.86 5.49
C ALA A 112 -14.25 -4.18 6.26
N THR A 113 -14.25 -5.30 5.54
CA THR A 113 -14.47 -6.65 6.10
C THR A 113 -13.17 -7.36 6.51
N ALA A 114 -12.03 -6.70 6.31
CA ALA A 114 -10.74 -7.27 6.66
C ALA A 114 -10.54 -7.40 8.17
N PHE A 115 -9.81 -8.44 8.55
CA PHE A 115 -9.31 -8.65 9.90
C PHE A 115 -7.80 -8.58 9.90
N ILE A 116 -7.26 -7.87 10.87
CA ILE A 116 -5.83 -7.85 11.15
C ILE A 116 -5.58 -8.81 12.30
N SER A 117 -4.56 -9.63 12.18
CA SER A 117 -4.14 -10.55 13.23
C SER A 117 -2.63 -10.50 13.43
N CYS A 118 -2.21 -10.56 14.68
CA CYS A 118 -0.81 -10.69 15.07
C CYS A 118 -0.45 -12.17 15.16
N ARG A 119 0.58 -12.59 14.41
CA ARG A 119 1.04 -13.99 14.42
C ARG A 119 1.78 -14.36 15.69
N ALA A 120 2.35 -13.38 16.40
CA ALA A 120 3.12 -13.62 17.60
C ALA A 120 2.24 -13.83 18.84
N CYS A 121 1.28 -12.94 19.11
CA CYS A 121 0.44 -13.00 20.31
C CYS A 121 -0.96 -13.55 20.05
N GLY A 122 -1.42 -13.63 18.79
CA GLY A 122 -2.74 -14.09 18.43
C GLY A 122 -3.83 -13.00 18.50
N ALA A 123 -3.50 -11.77 18.89
CA ALA A 123 -4.46 -10.66 18.87
C ALA A 123 -5.08 -10.50 17.50
N ARG A 124 -6.39 -10.21 17.44
CA ARG A 124 -7.13 -10.07 16.19
C ARG A 124 -8.17 -8.95 16.29
N ARG A 125 -8.23 -8.10 15.27
CA ARG A 125 -9.19 -6.99 15.24
C ARG A 125 -9.71 -6.72 13.85
N GLY A 126 -11.02 -6.43 13.73
CA GLY A 126 -11.68 -6.12 12.47
C GLY A 126 -11.50 -4.66 12.06
N MET A 127 -11.36 -4.43 10.76
CA MET A 127 -11.25 -3.07 10.20
C MET A 127 -12.57 -2.30 10.24
N SER A 128 -13.71 -2.99 10.29
CA SER A 128 -15.02 -2.36 10.47
C SER A 128 -15.13 -1.54 11.76
N GLN A 129 -14.40 -1.94 12.80
CA GLN A 129 -14.37 -1.22 14.08
C GLN A 129 -13.59 0.10 14.02
N ALA A 130 -12.82 0.34 12.96
CA ALA A 130 -12.10 1.58 12.73
C ALA A 130 -12.94 2.64 12.00
N LEU A 131 -14.14 2.26 11.56
CA LEU A 131 -15.06 3.15 10.86
C LEU A 131 -15.97 3.91 11.83
N GLY A 132 -16.52 5.01 11.32
CA GLY A 132 -17.45 5.83 12.10
C GLY A 132 -16.78 6.66 13.19
N GLU A 133 -17.58 7.30 14.03
CA GLU A 133 -17.07 8.20 15.06
C GLU A 133 -16.35 7.45 16.19
N GLU A 134 -16.89 6.32 16.63
CA GLU A 134 -16.23 5.49 17.64
C GLU A 134 -14.89 4.95 17.15
N GLY A 135 -14.80 4.61 15.86
CA GLY A 135 -13.56 4.15 15.24
C GLY A 135 -12.49 5.24 15.24
N ARG A 136 -12.88 6.49 14.94
CA ARG A 136 -11.99 7.66 14.98
C ARG A 136 -11.33 7.84 16.34
N GLN A 137 -12.11 7.75 17.42
CA GLN A 137 -11.59 7.92 18.78
C GLN A 137 -10.56 6.86 19.19
N ARG A 138 -10.56 5.73 18.49
CA ARG A 138 -9.63 4.62 18.73
C ARG A 138 -8.37 4.69 17.85
N LEU A 139 -8.24 5.68 17.00
CA LEU A 139 -7.05 5.88 16.18
C LEU A 139 -6.03 6.78 16.89
N PRO A 140 -4.74 6.63 16.62
CA PRO A 140 -3.74 7.57 17.12
C PRO A 140 -3.91 8.93 16.46
N ARG A 141 -3.40 9.99 17.08
CA ARG A 141 -3.37 11.33 16.50
C ARG A 141 -2.61 11.36 15.18
N CYS A 142 -2.98 12.29 14.31
CA CYS A 142 -2.31 12.49 13.04
C CYS A 142 -0.83 12.86 13.24
N ARG A 143 0.06 12.20 12.51
CA ARG A 143 1.49 12.49 12.55
C ARG A 143 1.93 13.64 11.65
N GLY A 144 1.01 14.21 10.86
CA GLY A 144 1.33 15.28 9.92
C GLY A 144 2.08 14.82 8.67
N ARG A 145 1.93 13.57 8.25
CA ARG A 145 2.61 13.04 7.06
C ARG A 145 2.09 13.65 5.76
N ARG A 146 3.02 14.05 4.89
CA ARG A 146 2.77 14.53 3.52
C ARG A 146 3.45 13.61 2.51
N PRO A 147 2.80 12.54 2.05
CA PRO A 147 3.43 11.49 1.24
C PRO A 147 4.12 12.00 -0.03
N PRO A 148 3.55 12.96 -0.81
CA PRO A 148 4.20 13.44 -2.03
C PRO A 148 5.56 14.10 -1.79
N LEU A 149 5.76 14.65 -0.59
CA LEU A 149 7.00 15.34 -0.19
C LEU A 149 7.93 14.42 0.60
N GLY A 150 7.46 13.25 1.05
CA GLY A 150 8.23 12.36 1.90
C GLY A 150 8.55 12.90 3.30
N ILE A 151 7.85 13.94 3.75
CA ILE A 151 8.11 14.65 5.01
C ILE A 151 6.92 14.57 5.97
N PHE A 152 7.20 14.97 7.22
CA PHE A 152 6.18 15.24 8.24
C PHE A 152 6.07 16.75 8.44
N ALA A 153 4.89 17.23 8.80
CA ALA A 153 4.70 18.64 9.15
C ALA A 153 5.52 18.99 10.40
N GLU A 154 6.16 20.14 10.38
CA GLU A 154 6.87 20.68 11.54
C GLU A 154 5.89 20.84 12.71
N GLY A 155 6.30 20.37 13.89
CA GLY A 155 5.43 20.35 15.08
C GLY A 155 4.34 19.28 15.06
N GLY A 156 4.27 18.44 14.03
CA GLY A 156 3.27 17.39 13.91
C GLY A 156 1.86 17.90 13.60
N CYS A 157 0.87 17.06 13.82
CA CYS A 157 -0.56 17.42 13.69
C CYS A 157 -1.36 16.67 14.77
N GLN A 158 -2.15 17.41 15.54
CA GLN A 158 -2.94 16.83 16.64
C GLN A 158 -4.40 16.54 16.22
N ALA A 159 -4.73 16.67 14.94
CA ALA A 159 -6.07 16.39 14.44
C ALA A 159 -6.40 14.89 14.53
N ASP A 160 -7.68 14.61 14.75
CA ASP A 160 -8.20 13.24 14.73
C ASP A 160 -8.31 12.75 13.29
N PRO A 161 -7.59 11.67 12.93
CA PRO A 161 -7.71 11.10 11.61
C PRO A 161 -8.94 10.20 11.50
N ARG A 162 -9.31 9.88 10.27
CA ARG A 162 -10.30 8.87 9.94
C ARG A 162 -9.75 7.88 8.92
N VAL A 163 -10.30 6.68 8.93
CA VAL A 163 -9.95 5.65 7.95
C VAL A 163 -10.52 5.99 6.59
N MET A 164 -9.71 5.81 5.57
CA MET A 164 -10.09 5.91 4.17
C MET A 164 -9.60 4.69 3.41
N LEU A 165 -10.30 4.32 2.36
CA LEU A 165 -9.82 3.31 1.41
C LEU A 165 -9.04 3.99 0.29
N VAL A 166 -7.98 3.36 -0.16
CA VAL A 166 -7.29 3.77 -1.39
C VAL A 166 -8.29 3.77 -2.54
N GLY A 167 -8.35 4.86 -3.29
CA GLY A 167 -9.30 5.04 -4.38
C GLY A 167 -10.69 5.55 -3.96
N ALA A 168 -10.90 5.87 -2.69
CA ALA A 168 -12.12 6.56 -2.27
C ALA A 168 -12.22 7.94 -2.92
N SER A 169 -13.40 8.29 -3.44
CA SER A 169 -13.65 9.57 -4.13
C SER A 169 -13.44 10.81 -3.27
N THR A 170 -13.33 10.63 -1.96
CA THR A 170 -13.07 11.70 -0.98
C THR A 170 -11.57 11.87 -0.67
N LEU A 171 -10.70 11.07 -1.28
CA LEU A 171 -9.26 11.29 -1.25
C LEU A 171 -8.86 12.42 -2.19
N TRP A 172 -7.65 12.90 -2.01
CA TRP A 172 -7.05 13.90 -2.87
C TRP A 172 -6.87 13.34 -4.29
N PHE A 173 -7.40 14.06 -5.26
CA PHE A 173 -7.10 13.86 -6.66
C PHE A 173 -6.29 15.05 -7.16
N ALA A 174 -5.23 14.77 -7.91
CA ALA A 174 -4.57 15.83 -8.65
C ALA A 174 -5.56 16.40 -9.67
N ALA A 175 -5.69 17.70 -9.72
CA ALA A 175 -6.38 18.41 -10.81
C ALA A 175 -5.30 18.86 -11.82
N PRO A 176 -4.88 18.00 -12.77
CA PRO A 176 -3.87 18.38 -13.75
C PRO A 176 -4.50 19.44 -14.66
N GLN A 177 -3.78 20.53 -14.82
CA GLN A 177 -4.06 21.53 -15.85
C GLN A 177 -2.94 21.45 -16.88
N SER A 178 -3.29 21.18 -18.12
CA SER A 178 -2.36 21.22 -19.24
C SER A 178 -2.52 22.55 -19.94
N ILE A 179 -1.44 23.33 -19.98
CA ILE A 179 -1.37 24.58 -20.71
C ILE A 179 -0.38 24.35 -21.85
N ILE A 180 -0.85 24.59 -23.08
CA ILE A 180 0.05 24.66 -24.22
C ILE A 180 0.53 26.11 -24.29
N ASP A 181 1.79 26.31 -23.87
CA ASP A 181 2.46 27.59 -24.12
C ASP A 181 2.94 27.60 -25.57
N MET A 182 2.30 28.43 -26.36
CA MET A 182 2.77 28.70 -27.72
C MET A 182 3.74 29.89 -27.62
N PRO A 183 5.05 29.67 -27.83
CA PRO A 183 6.01 30.74 -27.81
C PRO A 183 5.58 31.80 -28.86
N ARG A 184 5.52 33.05 -28.41
CA ARG A 184 5.27 34.18 -29.32
C ARG A 184 6.50 34.32 -30.21
N LEU A 185 6.44 33.73 -31.40
CA LEU A 185 7.47 33.95 -32.37
C LEU A 185 7.48 35.44 -32.76
N ASP A 186 8.65 36.01 -32.75
CA ASP A 186 8.84 37.38 -33.27
C ASP A 186 8.26 37.42 -34.69
N PRO A 187 7.55 38.49 -35.09
CA PRO A 187 7.02 38.64 -36.46
C PRO A 187 8.03 38.38 -37.56
N ALA A 188 9.30 38.65 -37.29
CA ALA A 188 10.42 38.37 -38.21
C ALA A 188 10.71 36.85 -38.31
N GLU A 189 10.61 36.09 -37.20
CA GLU A 189 10.77 34.64 -37.20
C GLU A 189 9.58 33.93 -37.82
N GLN A 190 8.36 34.38 -37.55
CA GLN A 190 7.15 33.85 -38.23
C GLN A 190 7.21 34.00 -39.76
N LYS A 191 7.78 35.10 -40.27
CA LYS A 191 7.98 35.31 -41.69
C LYS A 191 9.03 34.37 -42.26
N ARG A 192 10.11 34.11 -41.55
CA ARG A 192 11.14 33.11 -41.94
C ARG A 192 10.59 31.72 -42.02
N ASP A 193 9.84 31.28 -41.00
CA ASP A 193 9.28 29.93 -40.97
C ASP A 193 8.26 29.71 -42.09
N ARG A 194 7.42 30.70 -42.41
CA ARG A 194 6.49 30.64 -43.53
C ARG A 194 7.21 30.55 -44.89
N LEU A 195 8.30 31.30 -45.06
CA LEU A 195 9.09 31.24 -46.29
C LEU A 195 9.83 29.92 -46.44
N THR A 196 10.31 29.35 -45.33
CA THR A 196 10.96 28.03 -45.31
C THR A 196 9.98 26.91 -45.57
N ALA A 197 8.75 27.00 -45.08
CA ALA A 197 7.69 26.02 -45.33
C ALA A 197 7.24 26.08 -46.79
N LEU A 198 7.12 27.27 -47.39
CA LEU A 198 6.79 27.45 -48.79
C LEU A 198 7.90 26.96 -49.74
N GLY A 199 9.18 27.17 -49.35
CA GLY A 199 10.32 26.68 -50.13
C GLY A 199 10.54 25.18 -50.12
N ARG A 200 9.88 24.43 -49.22
CA ARG A 200 9.88 22.97 -49.21
C ARG A 200 8.69 22.32 -49.94
N ALA A 201 7.74 23.13 -50.36
CA ALA A 201 6.52 22.66 -51.04
C ALA A 201 6.60 22.86 -52.60
N VAL A 202 7.73 23.36 -53.09
CA VAL A 202 8.09 23.43 -54.53
C VAL A 202 9.26 22.49 -54.79
#